data_141c4d84c524805f6170abf39d8866ef
#
_entry.id   141c4d84c524805f6170abf39d8866ef
#
_cell.length_a   1.000
_cell.length_b   1.000
_cell.length_c   1.000
_cell.angle_alpha   90.00
_cell.angle_beta   90.00
_cell.angle_gamma   90.00
#
_symmetry.space_group_name_H-M   'P 1'
#
loop_
_entity.id
_entity.type
_entity.pdbx_description
1 polymer ?
#
loop_
_entity_poly.entity_id
_entity_poly.type
_entity_poly.pdbx_seq_one_letter_code
_entity_poly.pdbx_strand_id
1 'polypeptide(L)'
;FKHTNIIHYDAFHAVEAFNDWSADEIVLLNVSKSSSSQKEFLEIVKHVSKTCFVPLAVGGHIDSVAYGSSLIFSGADKLIINTLWEADVEVVSFLSKKFGKQCIVASIDVKMNNQNIKEVYVNRGNRSVGCSAIQWAMFCEKNGAGEIFFNNINHDGNRKGYDLETISEISKKVKIPLIAFGGVFSWKHVLEGLNAGADAVAAANIFHYKEMAIKQAKRYLLRQNIKIRN
;
A
#
# COMPACT_ATOMS: atom_id res chain seq x y z
N PHE A 1 -2.14 -6.11 -11.67
CA PHE A 1 -1.06 -6.98 -12.19
C PHE A 1 -1.32 -7.53 -13.60
N LYS A 2 -2.58 -7.77 -14.03
CA LYS A 2 -2.90 -8.33 -15.35
C LYS A 2 -3.36 -7.30 -16.38
N HIS A 3 -4.02 -6.25 -15.94
CA HIS A 3 -4.55 -5.19 -16.81
C HIS A 3 -4.21 -3.83 -16.23
N THR A 4 -3.72 -2.93 -17.10
CA THR A 4 -3.45 -1.54 -16.76
C THR A 4 -4.45 -0.67 -17.51
N ASN A 5 -5.28 0.07 -16.78
CA ASN A 5 -6.16 1.10 -17.34
C ASN A 5 -5.59 2.46 -16.98
N ILE A 6 -5.39 3.32 -17.97
CA ILE A 6 -5.03 4.72 -17.71
C ILE A 6 -6.32 5.44 -17.36
N ILE A 7 -6.41 5.96 -16.13
CA ILE A 7 -7.57 6.73 -15.65
C ILE A 7 -7.30 8.22 -15.84
N HIS A 8 -6.10 8.67 -15.50
CA HIS A 8 -5.61 10.02 -15.71
C HIS A 8 -4.21 9.98 -16.31
N TYR A 9 -3.93 10.91 -17.23
CA TYR A 9 -2.57 11.06 -17.79
C TYR A 9 -1.63 11.82 -16.86
N ASP A 10 -2.18 12.44 -15.82
CA ASP A 10 -1.47 13.27 -14.87
C ASP A 10 -1.84 12.89 -13.43
N ALA A 11 -0.83 12.51 -12.65
CA ALA A 11 -0.97 12.14 -11.24
C ALA A 11 -1.41 13.34 -10.38
N PHE A 12 -1.10 14.57 -10.79
CA PHE A 12 -1.37 15.78 -10.01
C PHE A 12 -2.87 16.02 -9.84
N HIS A 13 -3.64 15.93 -10.93
CA HIS A 13 -5.10 16.06 -10.88
C HIS A 13 -5.75 14.99 -9.98
N ALA A 14 -5.21 13.77 -9.96
CA ALA A 14 -5.72 12.72 -9.08
C ALA A 14 -5.47 13.04 -7.61
N VAL A 15 -4.28 13.58 -7.27
CA VAL A 15 -3.94 13.96 -5.90
C VAL A 15 -4.78 15.14 -5.42
N GLU A 16 -4.99 16.17 -6.25
CA GLU A 16 -5.88 17.29 -5.92
C GLU A 16 -7.29 16.81 -5.63
N ALA A 17 -7.86 15.95 -6.48
CA ALA A 17 -9.18 15.39 -6.26
C ALA A 17 -9.26 14.58 -4.94
N PHE A 18 -8.25 13.79 -4.61
CA PHE A 18 -8.23 13.00 -3.38
C PHE A 18 -8.09 13.89 -2.12
N ASN A 19 -7.34 14.97 -2.17
CA ASN A 19 -7.31 15.98 -1.11
C ASN A 19 -8.73 16.56 -0.87
N ASP A 20 -9.42 16.99 -1.93
CA ASP A 20 -10.77 17.57 -1.85
C ASP A 20 -11.80 16.55 -1.35
N TRP A 21 -11.59 15.28 -1.63
CA TRP A 21 -12.47 14.20 -1.21
C TRP A 21 -12.18 13.67 0.19
N SER A 22 -11.25 14.30 0.91
CA SER A 22 -10.88 13.98 2.29
C SER A 22 -10.25 12.59 2.44
N ALA A 23 -9.29 12.27 1.57
CA ALA A 23 -8.40 11.13 1.79
C ALA A 23 -7.63 11.32 3.11
N ASP A 24 -7.39 10.24 3.83
CA ASP A 24 -6.61 10.27 5.07
C ASP A 24 -5.10 10.14 4.79
N GLU A 25 -4.76 9.45 3.69
CA GLU A 25 -3.40 9.23 3.19
C GLU A 25 -3.46 8.93 1.69
N ILE A 26 -2.43 9.32 0.95
CA ILE A 26 -2.29 9.03 -0.48
C ILE A 26 -1.10 8.09 -0.70
N VAL A 27 -1.34 7.03 -1.48
CA VAL A 27 -0.31 6.09 -1.91
C VAL A 27 0.03 6.33 -3.38
N LEU A 28 1.31 6.61 -3.67
CA LEU A 28 1.84 6.80 -5.01
C LEU A 28 2.90 5.73 -5.32
N LEU A 29 2.61 4.87 -6.29
CA LEU A 29 3.49 3.75 -6.64
C LEU A 29 4.03 3.86 -8.06
N ASN A 30 5.35 3.77 -8.19
CA ASN A 30 6.01 3.59 -9.48
C ASN A 30 5.90 2.12 -9.92
N VAL A 31 5.00 1.85 -10.84
CA VAL A 31 4.75 0.49 -11.39
C VAL A 31 5.41 0.27 -12.75
N SER A 32 6.30 1.16 -13.20
CA SER A 32 7.02 1.02 -14.47
C SER A 32 7.83 -0.29 -14.52
N LYS A 33 8.13 -0.77 -15.72
CA LYS A 33 8.91 -2.00 -15.89
C LYS A 33 10.41 -1.80 -15.66
N SER A 34 10.90 -0.57 -15.75
CA SER A 34 12.32 -0.22 -15.68
C SER A 34 12.65 0.64 -14.47
N SER A 35 13.75 0.36 -13.80
CA SER A 35 14.33 1.22 -12.76
C SER A 35 14.85 2.57 -13.31
N SER A 36 15.04 2.71 -14.64
CA SER A 36 15.40 3.98 -15.26
C SER A 36 14.38 5.11 -15.00
N SER A 37 13.14 4.76 -14.62
CA SER A 37 12.09 5.70 -14.22
C SER A 37 12.27 6.31 -12.83
N GLN A 38 13.30 5.92 -12.05
CA GLN A 38 13.52 6.44 -10.69
C GLN A 38 13.67 7.97 -10.67
N LYS A 39 14.44 8.55 -11.60
CA LYS A 39 14.65 10.01 -11.68
C LYS A 39 13.36 10.75 -11.99
N GLU A 40 12.60 10.26 -12.97
CA GLU A 40 11.31 10.83 -13.34
C GLU A 40 10.32 10.75 -12.18
N PHE A 41 10.29 9.63 -11.49
CA PHE A 41 9.42 9.44 -10.33
C PHE A 41 9.78 10.39 -9.16
N LEU A 42 11.06 10.66 -8.92
CA LEU A 42 11.49 11.66 -7.94
C LEU A 42 10.92 13.05 -8.24
N GLU A 43 10.93 13.47 -9.50
CA GLU A 43 10.36 14.79 -9.89
C GLU A 43 8.83 14.78 -9.71
N ILE A 44 8.16 13.66 -9.97
CA ILE A 44 6.72 13.52 -9.70
C ILE A 44 6.45 13.64 -8.20
N VAL A 45 7.18 12.92 -7.34
CA VAL A 45 7.03 13.00 -5.88
C VAL A 45 7.26 14.41 -5.38
N LYS A 46 8.32 15.06 -5.82
CA LYS A 46 8.66 16.45 -5.46
C LYS A 46 7.58 17.47 -5.89
N HIS A 47 6.90 17.22 -6.99
CA HIS A 47 5.80 18.07 -7.43
C HIS A 47 4.53 17.79 -6.64
N VAL A 48 4.13 16.51 -6.52
CA VAL A 48 2.95 16.07 -5.77
C VAL A 48 3.00 16.50 -4.32
N SER A 49 4.17 16.41 -3.67
CA SER A 49 4.32 16.77 -2.25
C SER A 49 4.01 18.25 -1.95
N LYS A 50 4.08 19.14 -2.96
CA LYS A 50 3.74 20.54 -2.77
C LYS A 50 2.24 20.82 -2.66
N THR A 51 1.42 19.94 -3.22
CA THR A 51 -0.04 20.07 -3.28
C THR A 51 -0.76 18.99 -2.46
N CYS A 52 -0.03 18.01 -1.94
CA CYS A 52 -0.57 16.95 -1.08
C CYS A 52 -0.65 17.44 0.36
N PHE A 53 -1.87 17.54 0.92
CA PHE A 53 -2.11 18.03 2.29
C PHE A 53 -2.29 16.91 3.32
N VAL A 54 -2.17 15.67 2.88
CA VAL A 54 -2.24 14.48 3.73
C VAL A 54 -0.94 13.69 3.60
N PRO A 55 -0.62 12.75 4.51
CA PRO A 55 0.59 11.94 4.39
C PRO A 55 0.70 11.28 3.01
N LEU A 56 1.87 11.37 2.41
CA LEU A 56 2.20 10.80 1.11
C LEU A 56 3.12 9.59 1.28
N ALA A 57 2.57 8.39 1.05
CA ALA A 57 3.35 7.15 1.02
C ALA A 57 3.77 6.84 -0.42
N VAL A 58 5.06 6.62 -0.64
CA VAL A 58 5.59 6.37 -1.99
C VAL A 58 6.32 5.04 -2.08
N GLY A 59 6.26 4.38 -3.22
CA GLY A 59 6.92 3.10 -3.44
C GLY A 59 7.22 2.81 -4.90
N GLY A 60 7.89 1.67 -5.11
CA GLY A 60 8.33 1.21 -6.42
C GLY A 60 9.82 1.45 -6.66
N HIS A 61 10.51 0.39 -7.06
CA HIS A 61 11.94 0.38 -7.36
C HIS A 61 12.87 0.91 -6.25
N ILE A 62 12.45 0.85 -4.98
CA ILE A 62 13.34 1.18 -3.86
C ILE A 62 14.32 0.03 -3.69
N ASP A 63 15.59 0.28 -4.05
CA ASP A 63 16.67 -0.70 -4.12
C ASP A 63 17.89 -0.33 -3.30
N SER A 64 17.92 0.88 -2.72
CA SER A 64 19.10 1.40 -2.02
C SER A 64 18.72 2.45 -0.97
N VAL A 65 19.61 2.64 0.01
CA VAL A 65 19.51 3.74 1.00
C VAL A 65 19.49 5.10 0.30
N ALA A 66 20.30 5.27 -0.76
CA ALA A 66 20.39 6.53 -1.49
C ALA A 66 19.05 6.90 -2.14
N TYR A 67 18.43 5.97 -2.86
CA TYR A 67 17.15 6.24 -3.52
C TYR A 67 16.00 6.39 -2.52
N GLY A 68 15.90 5.52 -1.49
CA GLY A 68 14.92 5.69 -0.42
C GLY A 68 15.04 7.03 0.29
N SER A 69 16.28 7.48 0.60
CA SER A 69 16.51 8.80 1.18
C SER A 69 16.09 9.94 0.25
N SER A 70 16.36 9.82 -1.05
CA SER A 70 15.97 10.83 -2.04
C SER A 70 14.46 10.99 -2.13
N LEU A 71 13.67 9.92 -2.00
CA LEU A 71 12.21 9.96 -1.97
C LEU A 71 11.70 10.73 -0.74
N ILE A 72 12.24 10.46 0.46
CA ILE A 72 11.89 11.20 1.69
C ILE A 72 12.25 12.70 1.53
N PHE A 73 13.45 13.01 1.07
CA PHE A 73 13.86 14.40 0.86
C PHE A 73 13.10 15.10 -0.27
N SER A 74 12.46 14.36 -1.16
CA SER A 74 11.54 14.90 -2.18
C SER A 74 10.14 15.18 -1.66
N GLY A 75 9.87 14.88 -0.37
CA GLY A 75 8.61 15.18 0.30
C GLY A 75 7.69 13.98 0.55
N ALA A 76 8.19 12.76 0.42
CA ALA A 76 7.46 11.58 0.87
C ALA A 76 7.51 11.46 2.40
N ASP A 77 6.38 11.11 3.02
CA ASP A 77 6.29 10.83 4.46
C ASP A 77 6.63 9.38 4.77
N LYS A 78 6.32 8.46 3.84
CA LYS A 78 6.53 7.02 4.02
C LYS A 78 7.07 6.35 2.76
N LEU A 79 7.87 5.30 2.97
CA LEU A 79 8.41 4.43 1.91
C LEU A 79 7.68 3.08 1.91
N ILE A 80 7.04 2.73 0.81
CA ILE A 80 6.40 1.44 0.61
C ILE A 80 7.39 0.50 -0.07
N ILE A 81 7.84 -0.51 0.64
CA ILE A 81 8.92 -1.42 0.25
C ILE A 81 8.36 -2.84 0.09
N ASN A 82 8.65 -3.48 -1.04
CA ASN A 82 8.27 -4.87 -1.34
C ASN A 82 9.52 -5.76 -1.50
N THR A 83 10.14 -5.78 -2.67
CA THR A 83 11.22 -6.71 -3.03
C THR A 83 12.46 -6.58 -2.15
N LEU A 84 12.76 -5.40 -1.66
CA LEU A 84 13.98 -5.13 -0.89
C LEU A 84 13.99 -5.86 0.47
N TRP A 85 12.84 -6.19 1.04
CA TRP A 85 12.75 -6.99 2.26
C TRP A 85 13.40 -8.36 2.14
N GLU A 86 13.38 -8.94 0.94
CA GLU A 86 13.99 -10.23 0.65
C GLU A 86 15.37 -10.08 0.05
N ALA A 87 15.59 -9.03 -0.76
CA ALA A 87 16.86 -8.81 -1.44
C ALA A 87 17.96 -8.27 -0.51
N ASP A 88 17.60 -7.33 0.37
CA ASP A 88 18.55 -6.70 1.31
C ASP A 88 17.81 -6.05 2.48
N VAL A 89 17.54 -6.83 3.51
CA VAL A 89 16.86 -6.36 4.73
C VAL A 89 17.70 -5.36 5.53
N GLU A 90 19.02 -5.35 5.37
CA GLU A 90 19.89 -4.41 6.10
C GLU A 90 19.70 -2.98 5.58
N VAL A 91 19.53 -2.81 4.27
CA VAL A 91 19.17 -1.51 3.67
C VAL A 91 17.84 -0.99 4.25
N VAL A 92 16.83 -1.86 4.38
CA VAL A 92 15.55 -1.47 4.98
C VAL A 92 15.70 -1.11 6.44
N SER A 93 16.43 -1.91 7.21
CA SER A 93 16.71 -1.65 8.62
C SER A 93 17.48 -0.34 8.82
N PHE A 94 18.40 -0.02 7.91
CA PHE A 94 19.12 1.26 7.93
C PHE A 94 18.17 2.44 7.66
N LEU A 95 17.31 2.36 6.65
CA LEU A 95 16.29 3.37 6.36
C LEU A 95 15.36 3.58 7.56
N SER A 96 14.93 2.48 8.19
CA SER A 96 14.09 2.50 9.38
C SER A 96 14.77 3.20 10.58
N LYS A 97 16.07 2.93 10.80
CA LYS A 97 16.85 3.62 11.86
C LYS A 97 17.05 5.10 11.54
N LYS A 98 17.24 5.45 10.27
CA LYS A 98 17.52 6.82 9.83
C LYS A 98 16.29 7.73 9.89
N PHE A 99 15.14 7.24 9.46
CA PHE A 99 13.91 8.04 9.31
C PHE A 99 12.81 7.69 10.32
N GLY A 100 12.99 6.62 11.08
CA GLY A 100 11.99 6.08 12.00
C GLY A 100 11.14 4.97 11.36
N LYS A 101 10.73 4.01 12.20
CA LYS A 101 9.89 2.87 11.75
C LYS A 101 8.60 3.32 11.07
N GLN A 102 7.98 4.40 11.57
CA GLN A 102 6.73 4.96 11.05
C GLN A 102 6.83 5.41 9.59
N CYS A 103 8.06 5.61 9.06
CA CYS A 103 8.30 5.94 7.66
C CYS A 103 8.44 4.70 6.76
N ILE A 104 8.43 3.48 7.32
CA ILE A 104 8.66 2.24 6.56
C ILE A 104 7.39 1.39 6.54
N VAL A 105 6.84 1.22 5.36
CA VAL A 105 5.66 0.40 5.10
C VAL A 105 6.08 -0.87 4.36
N ALA A 106 5.81 -2.03 4.94
CA ALA A 106 6.06 -3.32 4.29
C ALA A 106 4.90 -3.67 3.35
N SER A 107 5.14 -3.63 2.04
CA SER A 107 4.18 -4.12 1.04
C SER A 107 4.29 -5.65 0.95
N ILE A 108 3.21 -6.32 1.27
CA ILE A 108 3.11 -7.79 1.25
C ILE A 108 2.08 -8.19 0.21
N ASP A 109 2.58 -8.75 -0.89
CA ASP A 109 1.75 -9.32 -1.96
C ASP A 109 1.64 -10.82 -1.78
N VAL A 110 0.41 -11.35 -1.71
CA VAL A 110 0.19 -12.81 -1.69
C VAL A 110 -0.48 -13.29 -2.96
N LYS A 111 -0.17 -14.52 -3.31
CA LYS A 111 -0.78 -15.21 -4.46
C LYS A 111 -0.90 -16.69 -4.17
N MET A 112 -1.94 -17.33 -4.70
CA MET A 112 -2.04 -18.79 -4.73
C MET A 112 -0.99 -19.35 -5.69
N ASN A 113 -0.19 -20.29 -5.21
CA ASN A 113 0.71 -21.08 -6.04
C ASN A 113 -0.04 -22.23 -6.75
N ASN A 114 0.67 -23.03 -7.55
CA ASN A 114 0.09 -24.16 -8.30
C ASN A 114 -0.43 -25.30 -7.41
N GLN A 115 -0.07 -25.30 -6.12
CA GLN A 115 -0.51 -26.27 -5.12
C GLN A 115 -1.68 -25.74 -4.26
N ASN A 116 -2.29 -24.61 -4.65
CA ASN A 116 -3.33 -23.90 -3.90
C ASN A 116 -2.90 -23.44 -2.49
N ILE A 117 -1.61 -23.12 -2.33
CA ILE A 117 -1.08 -22.54 -1.10
C ILE A 117 -0.90 -21.05 -1.31
N LYS A 118 -1.37 -20.23 -0.35
CA LYS A 118 -1.10 -18.77 -0.36
C LYS A 118 0.32 -18.54 0.12
N GLU A 119 1.13 -17.90 -0.71
CA GLU A 119 2.52 -17.54 -0.43
C GLU A 119 2.75 -16.07 -0.70
N VAL A 120 3.79 -15.52 -0.07
CA VAL A 120 4.29 -14.18 -0.36
C VAL A 120 5.07 -14.16 -1.67
N TYR A 121 4.80 -13.15 -2.47
CA TYR A 121 5.49 -12.91 -3.72
C TYR A 121 6.13 -11.52 -3.74
N VAL A 122 7.31 -11.46 -4.33
CA VAL A 122 8.07 -10.23 -4.59
C VAL A 122 8.29 -10.06 -6.09
N ASN A 123 8.99 -9.00 -6.48
CA ASN A 123 9.29 -8.73 -7.89
C ASN A 123 8.01 -8.76 -8.76
N ARG A 124 6.99 -7.94 -8.39
CA ARG A 124 5.70 -7.83 -9.09
C ARG A 124 4.92 -9.15 -9.19
N GLY A 125 5.00 -9.98 -8.16
CA GLY A 125 4.31 -11.26 -8.14
C GLY A 125 4.95 -12.37 -9.01
N ASN A 126 6.21 -12.18 -9.41
CA ASN A 126 6.93 -13.15 -10.27
C ASN A 126 7.77 -14.15 -9.49
N ARG A 127 8.14 -13.85 -8.24
CA ARG A 127 8.99 -14.71 -7.42
C ARG A 127 8.37 -14.94 -6.06
N SER A 128 8.15 -16.23 -5.71
CA SER A 128 7.73 -16.63 -4.37
C SER A 128 8.89 -16.50 -3.39
N VAL A 129 8.58 -16.09 -2.17
CA VAL A 129 9.51 -16.07 -1.03
C VAL A 129 9.47 -17.40 -0.27
N GLY A 130 8.49 -18.26 -0.55
CA GLY A 130 8.34 -19.58 0.09
C GLY A 130 7.83 -19.53 1.53
N CYS A 131 7.15 -18.45 1.94
CA CYS A 131 6.58 -18.31 3.28
C CYS A 131 5.15 -17.74 3.24
N SER A 132 4.44 -17.90 4.35
CA SER A 132 3.10 -17.32 4.53
C SER A 132 3.15 -15.82 4.78
N ALA A 133 2.02 -15.13 4.51
CA ALA A 133 1.87 -13.71 4.81
C ALA A 133 2.13 -13.38 6.28
N ILE A 134 1.71 -14.25 7.20
CA ILE A 134 1.88 -14.06 8.64
C ILE A 134 3.36 -14.09 9.02
N GLN A 135 4.08 -15.10 8.55
CA GLN A 135 5.52 -15.23 8.81
C GLN A 135 6.28 -14.02 8.27
N TRP A 136 5.90 -13.57 7.05
CA TRP A 136 6.54 -12.41 6.42
C TRP A 136 6.21 -11.10 7.12
N ALA A 137 4.97 -10.91 7.56
CA ALA A 137 4.55 -9.74 8.31
C ALA A 137 5.34 -9.60 9.63
N MET A 138 5.46 -10.70 10.38
CA MET A 138 6.26 -10.74 11.62
C MET A 138 7.75 -10.49 11.34
N PHE A 139 8.29 -11.01 10.24
CA PHE A 139 9.66 -10.75 9.82
C PHE A 139 9.88 -9.25 9.51
N CYS A 140 8.98 -8.63 8.74
CA CYS A 140 9.07 -7.21 8.41
C CYS A 140 8.95 -6.32 9.66
N GLU A 141 8.00 -6.59 10.56
CA GLU A 141 7.85 -5.87 11.81
C GLU A 141 9.13 -5.94 12.67
N LYS A 142 9.69 -7.14 12.82
CA LYS A 142 10.95 -7.35 13.58
C LYS A 142 12.12 -6.56 12.99
N ASN A 143 12.17 -6.41 11.68
CA ASN A 143 13.28 -5.76 10.96
C ASN A 143 13.03 -4.28 10.65
N GLY A 144 11.99 -3.66 11.22
CA GLY A 144 11.86 -2.21 11.22
C GLY A 144 10.71 -1.65 10.37
N ALA A 145 9.76 -2.48 9.92
CA ALA A 145 8.50 -1.96 9.42
C ALA A 145 7.70 -1.28 10.53
N GLY A 146 7.08 -0.16 10.22
CA GLY A 146 6.14 0.54 11.09
C GLY A 146 4.69 0.34 10.68
N GLU A 147 4.44 -0.12 9.45
CA GLU A 147 3.11 -0.45 8.91
C GLU A 147 3.20 -1.58 7.90
N ILE A 148 2.10 -2.28 7.68
CA ILE A 148 1.95 -3.32 6.65
C ILE A 148 0.90 -2.86 5.63
N PHE A 149 1.24 -2.94 4.35
CA PHE A 149 0.35 -2.76 3.22
C PHE A 149 0.12 -4.11 2.55
N PHE A 150 -1.02 -4.75 2.86
CA PHE A 150 -1.32 -6.12 2.45
C PHE A 150 -2.20 -6.16 1.22
N ASN A 151 -1.80 -6.94 0.22
CA ASN A 151 -2.51 -7.13 -1.04
C ASN A 151 -2.59 -8.61 -1.43
N ASN A 152 -3.76 -9.05 -1.88
CA ASN A 152 -3.93 -10.34 -2.53
C ASN A 152 -4.02 -10.17 -4.04
N ILE A 153 -2.98 -10.58 -4.78
CA ILE A 153 -2.86 -10.46 -6.25
C ILE A 153 -4.04 -11.14 -6.97
N ASN A 154 -4.58 -12.23 -6.42
CA ASN A 154 -5.70 -12.95 -7.01
C ASN A 154 -7.05 -12.22 -6.83
N HIS A 155 -7.14 -11.30 -5.85
CA HIS A 155 -8.31 -10.46 -5.60
C HIS A 155 -8.21 -9.12 -6.34
N ASP A 156 -6.99 -8.56 -6.45
CA ASP A 156 -6.76 -7.26 -7.04
C ASP A 156 -7.28 -7.19 -8.49
N GLY A 157 -8.08 -6.16 -8.78
CA GLY A 157 -8.76 -5.97 -10.07
C GLY A 157 -9.95 -6.91 -10.33
N ASN A 158 -10.21 -7.90 -9.47
CA ASN A 158 -11.24 -8.94 -9.70
C ASN A 158 -12.55 -8.70 -8.93
N ARG A 159 -12.70 -7.58 -8.22
CA ARG A 159 -13.92 -7.19 -7.48
C ARG A 159 -14.36 -8.20 -6.40
N LYS A 160 -13.45 -9.02 -5.90
CA LYS A 160 -13.72 -10.09 -4.92
C LYS A 160 -13.77 -9.61 -3.46
N GLY A 161 -13.49 -8.33 -3.20
CA GLY A 161 -13.24 -7.82 -1.87
C GLY A 161 -11.83 -8.14 -1.38
N TYR A 162 -11.52 -7.73 -0.16
CA TYR A 162 -10.24 -8.03 0.48
C TYR A 162 -10.13 -9.51 0.87
N ASP A 163 -8.92 -10.00 1.09
CA ASP A 163 -8.66 -11.34 1.65
C ASP A 163 -8.83 -11.31 3.18
N LEU A 164 -10.09 -11.39 3.62
CA LEU A 164 -10.48 -11.19 5.02
C LEU A 164 -9.83 -12.20 5.97
N GLU A 165 -9.65 -13.44 5.51
CA GLU A 165 -9.01 -14.51 6.28
C GLU A 165 -7.55 -14.12 6.61
N THR A 166 -6.76 -13.81 5.60
CA THR A 166 -5.35 -13.46 5.78
C THR A 166 -5.19 -12.15 6.56
N ILE A 167 -6.07 -11.15 6.35
CA ILE A 167 -6.10 -9.91 7.15
C ILE A 167 -6.31 -10.24 8.63
N SER A 168 -7.32 -11.08 8.96
CA SER A 168 -7.60 -11.47 10.34
C SER A 168 -6.46 -12.26 10.99
N GLU A 169 -5.73 -13.05 10.22
CA GLU A 169 -4.57 -13.78 10.72
C GLU A 169 -3.37 -12.87 11.00
N ILE A 170 -3.06 -11.95 10.09
CA ILE A 170 -1.96 -10.98 10.26
C ILE A 170 -2.26 -10.07 11.46
N SER A 171 -3.46 -9.47 11.53
CA SER A 171 -3.82 -8.51 12.58
C SER A 171 -3.70 -9.06 14.00
N LYS A 172 -3.84 -10.38 14.17
CA LYS A 172 -3.67 -11.05 15.48
C LYS A 172 -2.19 -11.29 15.86
N LYS A 173 -1.26 -11.16 14.92
CA LYS A 173 0.14 -11.55 15.11
C LYS A 173 1.11 -10.39 15.11
N VAL A 174 0.78 -9.28 14.46
CA VAL A 174 1.60 -8.07 14.44
C VAL A 174 1.01 -7.00 15.35
N LYS A 175 1.85 -6.05 15.77
CA LYS A 175 1.48 -4.91 16.62
C LYS A 175 1.47 -3.59 15.86
N ILE A 176 1.96 -3.59 14.63
CA ILE A 176 1.98 -2.43 13.74
C ILE A 176 0.72 -2.37 12.90
N PRO A 177 0.27 -1.17 12.48
CA PRO A 177 -0.92 -1.00 11.66
C PRO A 177 -0.91 -1.84 10.38
N LEU A 178 -2.08 -2.41 10.07
CA LEU A 178 -2.34 -3.20 8.88
C LEU A 178 -3.29 -2.46 7.94
N ILE A 179 -2.83 -2.17 6.74
CA ILE A 179 -3.61 -1.54 5.66
C ILE A 179 -4.03 -2.62 4.67
N ALA A 180 -5.33 -2.84 4.51
CA ALA A 180 -5.86 -3.79 3.54
C ALA A 180 -5.99 -3.15 2.15
N PHE A 181 -5.49 -3.84 1.10
CA PHE A 181 -5.55 -3.41 -0.28
C PHE A 181 -5.94 -4.57 -1.22
N GLY A 182 -6.45 -4.23 -2.42
CA GLY A 182 -6.73 -5.17 -3.50
C GLY A 182 -8.14 -5.77 -3.48
N GLY A 183 -8.83 -5.70 -4.62
CA GLY A 183 -10.11 -6.37 -4.85
C GLY A 183 -11.37 -5.64 -4.40
N VAL A 184 -11.27 -4.51 -3.73
CA VAL A 184 -12.43 -3.75 -3.25
C VAL A 184 -13.27 -3.19 -4.41
N PHE A 185 -14.61 -3.28 -4.26
CA PHE A 185 -15.57 -2.81 -5.27
C PHE A 185 -16.81 -2.13 -4.66
N SER A 186 -17.05 -2.29 -3.38
CA SER A 186 -18.20 -1.73 -2.68
C SER A 186 -17.82 -1.22 -1.30
N TRP A 187 -18.62 -0.31 -0.73
CA TRP A 187 -18.44 0.15 0.64
C TRP A 187 -18.60 -0.97 1.68
N LYS A 188 -19.36 -2.00 1.32
CA LYS A 188 -19.48 -3.22 2.14
C LYS A 188 -18.13 -3.91 2.28
N HIS A 189 -17.35 -4.06 1.19
CA HIS A 189 -16.01 -4.64 1.26
C HIS A 189 -15.08 -3.80 2.14
N VAL A 190 -15.22 -2.45 2.12
CA VAL A 190 -14.45 -1.57 3.01
C VAL A 190 -14.77 -1.88 4.48
N LEU A 191 -16.05 -1.99 4.82
CA LEU A 191 -16.51 -2.38 6.17
C LEU A 191 -15.98 -3.77 6.57
N GLU A 192 -16.06 -4.75 5.67
CA GLU A 192 -15.59 -6.11 5.91
C GLU A 192 -14.08 -6.15 6.20
N GLY A 193 -13.27 -5.38 5.46
CA GLY A 193 -11.83 -5.27 5.70
C GLY A 193 -11.49 -4.73 7.09
N LEU A 194 -12.18 -3.66 7.52
CA LEU A 194 -12.01 -3.11 8.87
C LEU A 194 -12.47 -4.10 9.96
N ASN A 195 -13.61 -4.77 9.76
CA ASN A 195 -14.11 -5.77 10.69
C ASN A 195 -13.22 -7.01 10.77
N ALA A 196 -12.47 -7.33 9.72
CA ALA A 196 -11.47 -8.40 9.72
C ALA A 196 -10.20 -8.07 10.52
N GLY A 197 -10.04 -6.81 10.94
CA GLY A 197 -8.92 -6.37 11.77
C GLY A 197 -7.90 -5.50 11.06
N ALA A 198 -8.21 -4.98 9.87
CA ALA A 198 -7.39 -3.93 9.26
C ALA A 198 -7.59 -2.61 10.01
N ASP A 199 -6.49 -1.90 10.28
CA ASP A 199 -6.50 -0.56 10.89
C ASP A 199 -6.89 0.51 9.87
N ALA A 200 -6.57 0.28 8.60
CA ALA A 200 -6.96 1.11 7.47
C ALA A 200 -7.23 0.27 6.22
N VAL A 201 -7.93 0.87 5.27
CA VAL A 201 -8.22 0.26 3.97
C VAL A 201 -7.79 1.19 2.85
N ALA A 202 -7.20 0.62 1.83
CA ALA A 202 -6.79 1.33 0.62
C ALA A 202 -7.52 0.78 -0.61
N ALA A 203 -7.74 1.65 -1.57
CA ALA A 203 -8.35 1.31 -2.85
C ALA A 203 -7.84 2.23 -3.96
N ALA A 204 -7.84 1.73 -5.18
CA ALA A 204 -7.58 2.54 -6.37
C ALA A 204 -8.88 2.78 -7.15
N ASN A 205 -9.31 1.81 -7.93
CA ASN A 205 -10.37 1.96 -8.92
C ASN A 205 -11.68 2.57 -8.38
N ILE A 206 -12.18 2.09 -7.24
CA ILE A 206 -13.47 2.54 -6.72
C ILE A 206 -13.47 4.04 -6.38
N PHE A 207 -12.32 4.61 -6.02
CA PHE A 207 -12.18 6.03 -5.71
C PHE A 207 -12.05 6.90 -6.95
N HIS A 208 -11.68 6.34 -8.10
CA HIS A 208 -11.56 7.08 -9.35
C HIS A 208 -12.87 7.18 -10.15
N TYR A 209 -13.79 6.24 -9.97
CA TYR A 209 -15.02 6.16 -10.80
C TYR A 209 -16.24 6.84 -10.18
N LYS A 210 -16.14 7.36 -8.96
CA LYS A 210 -17.25 8.04 -8.28
C LYS A 210 -16.76 9.35 -7.69
N GLU A 211 -17.40 10.43 -8.05
CA GLU A 211 -17.17 11.73 -7.45
C GLU A 211 -17.40 11.67 -5.93
N MET A 212 -16.52 12.31 -5.17
CA MET A 212 -16.54 12.30 -3.69
C MET A 212 -16.59 10.90 -3.08
N ALA A 213 -16.02 9.92 -3.76
CA ALA A 213 -16.10 8.50 -3.38
C ALA A 213 -15.62 8.25 -1.95
N ILE A 214 -14.55 8.92 -1.52
CA ILE A 214 -14.00 8.76 -0.16
C ILE A 214 -14.99 9.30 0.88
N LYS A 215 -15.60 10.47 0.65
CA LYS A 215 -16.65 11.02 1.53
C LYS A 215 -17.88 10.11 1.59
N GLN A 216 -18.24 9.47 0.48
CA GLN A 216 -19.33 8.48 0.46
C GLN A 216 -18.98 7.23 1.28
N ALA A 217 -17.75 6.70 1.15
CA ALA A 217 -17.25 5.59 1.95
C ALA A 217 -17.30 5.92 3.44
N LYS A 218 -16.77 7.09 3.83
CA LYS A 218 -16.77 7.58 5.21
C LYS A 218 -18.21 7.68 5.77
N ARG A 219 -19.14 8.27 5.03
CA ARG A 219 -20.56 8.35 5.44
C ARG A 219 -21.20 6.97 5.61
N TYR A 220 -20.88 6.02 4.74
CA TYR A 220 -21.35 4.65 4.86
C TYR A 220 -20.83 4.00 6.14
N LEU A 221 -19.54 4.11 6.44
CA LEU A 221 -18.91 3.54 7.64
C LEU A 221 -19.47 4.16 8.93
N LEU A 222 -19.69 5.48 8.98
CA LEU A 222 -20.31 6.15 10.12
C LEU A 222 -21.72 5.60 10.40
N ARG A 223 -22.52 5.31 9.37
CA ARG A 223 -23.85 4.67 9.53
C ARG A 223 -23.76 3.24 10.07
N GLN A 224 -22.61 2.61 9.95
CA GLN A 224 -22.33 1.28 10.52
C GLN A 224 -21.63 1.35 11.89
N ASN A 225 -21.62 2.54 12.52
CA ASN A 225 -20.99 2.82 13.83
C ASN A 225 -19.46 2.55 13.85
N ILE A 226 -18.79 2.59 12.70
CA ILE A 226 -17.33 2.52 12.63
C ILE A 226 -16.77 3.92 12.94
N LYS A 227 -15.84 4.00 13.91
CA LYS A 227 -15.09 5.23 14.19
C LYS A 227 -14.07 5.44 13.07
N ILE A 228 -14.16 6.57 12.41
CA ILE A 228 -13.24 6.97 11.33
C ILE A 228 -12.79 8.41 11.56
N ARG A 229 -11.67 8.77 10.94
CA ARG A 229 -11.21 10.17 10.89
C ARG A 229 -12.17 10.99 10.01
N ASN A 230 -12.59 12.16 10.54
CA ASN A 230 -13.43 13.13 9.82
C ASN A 230 -12.60 13.98 8.86
#